data_743290d9126856c06dc78c684caa4c77
#
_entry.id   743290d9126856c06dc78c684caa4c77
#
_cell.length_a   1.000
_cell.length_b   1.000
_cell.length_c   1.000
_cell.angle_alpha   90.00
_cell.angle_beta   90.00
_cell.angle_gamma   90.00
#
_symmetry.space_group_name_H-M   'P 1'
#
loop_
_entity.id
_entity.type
_entity.pdbx_description
1 polymer ?
#
loop_
_entity_poly.entity_id
_entity_poly.type
_entity_poly.pdbx_seq_one_letter_code
_entity_poly.pdbx_strand_id
1 'polypeptide(L)'
;LIAVAKRLDEFVFYQMRQNRLAQARTELIKIRQELEKQFGHYDSVRRTTQGILQSNDIGLVRKNTIETATEELMIQTPGYWLAPCLVALSAWITDKKELADKALKEALHRDEKKTSLFFLLICRRANRNIATLKWLDKYLNLQDATAVDKETIIILDAYANGVFSSDSENIVKDKILQWISYLQAQPSYREEQLKYWRVALIDAGNHDVKDSEFEYLWKYCPTWK
;
A
#
# COMPACT_ATOMS: atom_id res chain seq x y z
N LEU A 1 -36.83 22.18 -46.56
CA LEU A 1 -36.01 23.01 -45.67
C LEU A 1 -35.86 22.37 -44.28
N ILE A 2 -36.95 21.98 -43.58
CA ILE A 2 -36.91 21.39 -42.21
C ILE A 2 -36.09 20.09 -42.17
N ALA A 3 -36.25 19.18 -43.16
CA ALA A 3 -35.50 17.93 -43.22
C ALA A 3 -33.97 18.13 -43.41
N VAL A 4 -33.60 19.18 -44.17
CA VAL A 4 -32.16 19.53 -44.36
C VAL A 4 -31.56 20.12 -43.09
N ALA A 5 -32.29 21.00 -42.41
CA ALA A 5 -31.85 21.56 -41.12
C ALA A 5 -31.62 20.47 -40.10
N LYS A 6 -32.52 19.49 -39.96
CA LYS A 6 -32.37 18.36 -39.04
C LYS A 6 -31.13 17.51 -39.36
N ARG A 7 -30.87 17.22 -40.63
CA ARG A 7 -29.65 16.50 -41.05
C ARG A 7 -28.36 17.29 -40.75
N LEU A 8 -28.40 18.61 -40.90
CA LEU A 8 -27.27 19.47 -40.58
C LEU A 8 -27.00 19.46 -39.08
N ASP A 9 -28.02 19.55 -38.24
CA ASP A 9 -27.87 19.47 -36.79
C ASP A 9 -27.31 18.11 -36.34
N GLU A 10 -27.80 17.02 -36.91
CA GLU A 10 -27.27 15.66 -36.65
C GLU A 10 -25.79 15.54 -37.05
N PHE A 11 -25.42 16.12 -38.21
CA PHE A 11 -24.05 16.12 -38.68
C PHE A 11 -23.12 16.96 -37.77
N VAL A 12 -23.55 18.15 -37.38
CA VAL A 12 -22.81 19.04 -36.46
C VAL A 12 -22.62 18.34 -35.11
N PHE A 13 -23.68 17.72 -34.57
CA PHE A 13 -23.61 16.96 -33.34
C PHE A 13 -22.61 15.79 -33.42
N TYR A 14 -22.64 15.05 -34.53
CA TYR A 14 -21.71 13.97 -34.81
C TYR A 14 -20.26 14.47 -34.87
N GLN A 15 -20.00 15.56 -35.57
CA GLN A 15 -18.68 16.19 -35.67
C GLN A 15 -18.17 16.67 -34.30
N MET A 16 -19.04 17.32 -33.53
CA MET A 16 -18.68 17.74 -32.15
C MET A 16 -18.30 16.55 -31.27
N ARG A 17 -19.05 15.44 -31.38
CA ARG A 17 -18.75 14.20 -30.63
C ARG A 17 -17.41 13.60 -31.05
N GLN A 18 -17.11 13.55 -32.35
CA GLN A 18 -15.83 13.06 -32.87
C GLN A 18 -14.65 13.92 -32.40
N ASN A 19 -14.81 15.26 -32.45
CA ASN A 19 -13.79 16.19 -31.98
C ASN A 19 -13.53 16.02 -30.46
N ARG A 20 -14.56 15.88 -29.64
CA ARG A 20 -14.41 15.60 -28.20
C ARG A 20 -13.72 14.26 -27.94
N LEU A 21 -14.05 13.23 -28.69
CA LEU A 21 -13.38 11.93 -28.62
C LEU A 21 -11.90 12.02 -28.99
N ALA A 22 -11.57 12.76 -30.05
CA ALA A 22 -10.19 12.97 -30.48
C ALA A 22 -9.38 13.76 -29.41
N GLN A 23 -9.98 14.81 -28.83
CA GLN A 23 -9.37 15.57 -27.74
C GLN A 23 -9.12 14.69 -26.51
N ALA A 24 -10.15 13.93 -26.07
CA ALA A 24 -10.02 13.02 -24.91
C ALA A 24 -8.93 11.95 -25.13
N ARG A 25 -8.81 11.41 -26.34
CA ARG A 25 -7.73 10.48 -26.69
C ARG A 25 -6.36 11.13 -26.61
N THR A 26 -6.22 12.36 -27.08
CA THR A 26 -4.97 13.11 -27.02
C THR A 26 -4.58 13.42 -25.58
N GLU A 27 -5.52 13.84 -24.74
CA GLU A 27 -5.30 14.07 -23.31
C GLU A 27 -4.90 12.78 -22.59
N LEU A 28 -5.55 11.67 -22.89
CA LEU A 28 -5.22 10.37 -22.31
C LEU A 28 -3.80 9.93 -22.67
N ILE A 29 -3.34 10.17 -23.90
CA ILE A 29 -1.96 9.89 -24.31
C ILE A 29 -0.99 10.77 -23.53
N LYS A 30 -1.27 12.07 -23.39
CA LYS A 30 -0.42 13.01 -22.61
C LYS A 30 -0.30 12.56 -21.16
N ILE A 31 -1.43 12.24 -20.51
CA ILE A 31 -1.45 11.78 -19.11
C ILE A 31 -0.67 10.48 -18.97
N ARG A 32 -0.83 9.53 -19.90
CA ARG A 32 -0.05 8.27 -19.88
C ARG A 32 1.44 8.52 -20.01
N GLN A 33 1.86 9.39 -20.92
CA GLN A 33 3.27 9.75 -21.09
C GLN A 33 3.85 10.41 -19.84
N GLU A 34 3.08 11.27 -19.20
CA GLU A 34 3.49 11.94 -17.98
C GLU A 34 3.60 10.95 -16.79
N LEU A 35 2.62 10.04 -16.65
CA LEU A 35 2.69 8.97 -15.68
C LEU A 35 3.88 8.03 -15.92
N GLU A 36 4.14 7.65 -17.17
CA GLU A 36 5.30 6.83 -17.52
C GLU A 36 6.61 7.53 -17.19
N LYS A 37 6.73 8.83 -17.49
CA LYS A 37 7.89 9.61 -17.15
C LYS A 37 8.14 9.74 -15.64
N GLN A 38 7.07 9.90 -14.86
CA GLN A 38 7.17 10.07 -13.40
C GLN A 38 7.30 8.75 -12.64
N PHE A 39 6.60 7.70 -13.07
CA PHE A 39 6.40 6.48 -12.30
C PHE A 39 6.79 5.19 -13.04
N GLY A 40 7.14 5.25 -14.32
CA GLY A 40 7.42 4.06 -15.14
C GLY A 40 8.50 3.15 -14.56
N HIS A 41 9.54 3.75 -13.96
CA HIS A 41 10.63 2.99 -13.32
C HIS A 41 10.25 2.38 -11.96
N TYR A 42 9.13 2.79 -11.35
CA TYR A 42 8.68 2.24 -10.06
C TYR A 42 8.32 0.75 -10.15
N ASP A 43 7.78 0.33 -11.28
CA ASP A 43 7.46 -1.09 -11.53
C ASP A 43 8.74 -1.94 -11.61
N SER A 44 9.79 -1.43 -12.23
CA SER A 44 11.09 -2.09 -12.28
C SER A 44 11.67 -2.32 -10.87
N VAL A 45 11.62 -1.30 -10.00
CA VAL A 45 12.06 -1.43 -8.60
C VAL A 45 11.23 -2.50 -7.87
N ARG A 46 9.90 -2.50 -8.04
CA ARG A 46 9.02 -3.49 -7.41
C ARG A 46 9.34 -4.91 -7.86
N ARG A 47 9.49 -5.14 -9.16
CA ARG A 47 9.83 -6.45 -9.72
C ARG A 47 11.18 -6.95 -9.23
N THR A 48 12.19 -6.08 -9.20
CA THR A 48 13.52 -6.42 -8.68
C THR A 48 13.44 -6.79 -7.20
N THR A 49 12.73 -6.00 -6.40
CA THR A 49 12.50 -6.28 -4.98
C THR A 49 11.79 -7.61 -4.80
N GLN A 50 10.73 -7.86 -5.56
CA GLN A 50 9.98 -9.12 -5.51
C GLN A 50 10.87 -10.31 -5.89
N GLY A 51 11.70 -10.19 -6.92
CA GLY A 51 12.65 -11.23 -7.33
C GLY A 51 13.65 -11.56 -6.23
N ILE A 52 14.22 -10.55 -5.55
CA ILE A 52 15.13 -10.75 -4.42
C ILE A 52 14.41 -11.42 -3.25
N LEU A 53 13.18 -10.99 -2.95
CA LEU A 53 12.41 -11.56 -1.86
C LEU A 53 11.89 -12.97 -2.15
N GLN A 54 11.65 -13.33 -3.41
CA GLN A 54 11.21 -14.68 -3.80
C GLN A 54 12.35 -15.69 -3.84
N SER A 55 13.60 -15.26 -3.98
CA SER A 55 14.73 -16.16 -3.87
C SER A 55 14.77 -16.75 -2.46
N ASN A 56 14.61 -18.09 -2.35
CA ASN A 56 14.60 -18.80 -1.07
C ASN A 56 15.93 -18.68 -0.30
N ASP A 57 16.98 -18.39 -1.02
CA ASP A 57 18.32 -18.20 -0.47
C ASP A 57 18.86 -16.83 -0.93
N ILE A 58 18.74 -15.85 -0.04
CA ILE A 58 19.22 -14.48 -0.27
C ILE A 58 20.72 -14.46 -0.63
N GLY A 59 21.46 -15.49 -0.22
CA GLY A 59 22.88 -15.66 -0.54
C GLY A 59 23.19 -16.13 -1.98
N LEU A 60 22.21 -16.69 -2.70
CA LEU A 60 22.39 -17.20 -4.07
C LEU A 60 22.18 -16.14 -5.16
N VAL A 61 21.62 -14.99 -4.83
CA VAL A 61 21.47 -13.90 -5.79
C VAL A 61 22.88 -13.36 -6.10
N ARG A 62 23.31 -13.47 -7.35
CA ARG A 62 24.66 -13.04 -7.78
C ARG A 62 24.92 -11.60 -7.39
N LYS A 63 25.92 -11.37 -6.52
CA LYS A 63 26.28 -10.06 -5.95
C LYS A 63 26.35 -8.94 -7.00
N ASN A 64 26.98 -9.18 -8.13
CA ASN A 64 27.19 -8.16 -9.16
C ASN A 64 25.91 -7.70 -9.87
N THR A 65 24.92 -8.57 -10.03
CA THR A 65 23.65 -8.23 -10.69
C THR A 65 22.78 -7.32 -9.81
N ILE A 66 22.84 -7.52 -8.49
CA ILE A 66 22.08 -6.71 -7.54
C ILE A 66 22.69 -5.31 -7.42
N GLU A 67 24.01 -5.20 -7.31
CA GLU A 67 24.70 -3.94 -7.08
C GLU A 67 24.49 -2.96 -8.25
N THR A 68 24.74 -3.39 -9.48
CA THR A 68 24.59 -2.51 -10.65
C THR A 68 23.14 -2.09 -10.89
N ALA A 69 22.19 -3.03 -10.78
CA ALA A 69 20.78 -2.74 -10.99
C ALA A 69 20.20 -1.82 -9.92
N THR A 70 20.68 -1.93 -8.66
CA THR A 70 20.12 -1.14 -7.54
C THR A 70 20.60 0.30 -7.57
N GLU A 71 21.85 0.57 -7.91
CA GLU A 71 22.37 1.95 -8.03
C GLU A 71 21.71 2.70 -9.18
N GLU A 72 21.56 2.05 -10.34
CA GLU A 72 20.87 2.64 -11.48
C GLU A 72 19.41 2.95 -11.18
N LEU A 73 18.68 2.03 -10.54
CA LEU A 73 17.30 2.22 -10.13
C LEU A 73 17.14 3.37 -9.11
N MET A 74 18.09 3.57 -8.22
CA MET A 74 18.06 4.68 -7.26
C MET A 74 18.16 6.04 -7.94
N ILE A 75 18.99 6.15 -9.00
CA ILE A 75 19.15 7.37 -9.80
C ILE A 75 17.88 7.63 -10.63
N GLN A 76 17.32 6.59 -11.24
CA GLN A 76 16.13 6.70 -12.09
C GLN A 76 14.83 6.99 -11.31
N THR A 77 14.81 6.74 -9.98
CA THR A 77 13.62 6.94 -9.14
C THR A 77 13.89 7.81 -7.91
N PRO A 78 14.23 9.10 -8.07
CA PRO A 78 14.69 9.96 -6.98
C PRO A 78 13.66 10.17 -5.87
N GLY A 79 12.35 10.04 -6.17
CA GLY A 79 11.27 10.19 -5.18
C GLY A 79 10.75 8.87 -4.59
N TYR A 80 11.19 7.72 -5.08
CA TYR A 80 10.61 6.44 -4.67
C TYR A 80 11.34 5.83 -3.47
N TRP A 81 10.63 5.66 -2.35
CA TRP A 81 11.19 5.17 -1.08
C TRP A 81 11.75 3.74 -1.16
N LEU A 82 11.19 2.88 -2.01
CA LEU A 82 11.59 1.47 -2.11
C LEU A 82 12.97 1.29 -2.76
N ALA A 83 13.38 2.21 -3.65
CA ALA A 83 14.68 2.12 -4.30
C ALA A 83 15.85 2.15 -3.29
N PRO A 84 15.97 3.13 -2.39
CA PRO A 84 17.01 3.08 -1.36
C PRO A 84 16.83 1.93 -0.36
N CYS A 85 15.61 1.45 -0.09
CA CYS A 85 15.40 0.23 0.69
C CYS A 85 16.07 -0.98 0.03
N LEU A 86 15.94 -1.10 -1.29
CA LEU A 86 16.55 -2.18 -2.07
C LEU A 86 18.08 -2.10 -2.03
N VAL A 87 18.65 -0.90 -2.17
CA VAL A 87 20.10 -0.67 -2.02
C VAL A 87 20.58 -1.05 -0.63
N ALA A 88 19.88 -0.64 0.43
CA ALA A 88 20.23 -0.98 1.81
C ALA A 88 20.18 -2.50 2.05
N LEU A 89 19.13 -3.17 1.56
CA LEU A 89 19.00 -4.63 1.67
C LEU A 89 20.13 -5.35 0.94
N SER A 90 20.42 -4.95 -0.29
CA SER A 90 21.50 -5.49 -1.11
C SER A 90 22.88 -5.29 -0.43
N ALA A 91 23.12 -4.10 0.10
CA ALA A 91 24.35 -3.78 0.80
C ALA A 91 24.52 -4.60 2.10
N TRP A 92 23.45 -4.89 2.85
CA TRP A 92 23.50 -5.78 4.00
C TRP A 92 23.78 -7.23 3.61
N ILE A 93 23.21 -7.72 2.51
CA ILE A 93 23.50 -9.07 1.98
C ILE A 93 24.98 -9.20 1.59
N THR A 94 25.57 -8.11 1.08
CA THR A 94 26.98 -8.07 0.61
C THR A 94 27.97 -7.59 1.65
N ASP A 95 27.51 -7.38 2.90
CA ASP A 95 28.31 -6.93 4.06
C ASP A 95 28.94 -5.52 3.88
N LYS A 96 28.29 -4.66 3.11
CA LYS A 96 28.70 -3.26 2.89
C LYS A 96 27.97 -2.32 3.84
N LYS A 97 28.35 -2.34 5.11
CA LYS A 97 27.64 -1.63 6.19
C LYS A 97 27.47 -0.14 5.95
N GLU A 98 28.52 0.56 5.53
CA GLU A 98 28.46 2.02 5.32
C GLU A 98 27.46 2.42 4.22
N LEU A 99 27.41 1.64 3.12
CA LEU A 99 26.46 1.85 2.04
C LEU A 99 25.04 1.56 2.51
N ALA A 100 24.85 0.47 3.26
CA ALA A 100 23.54 0.11 3.82
C ALA A 100 23.01 1.21 4.75
N ASP A 101 23.83 1.77 5.63
CA ASP A 101 23.43 2.82 6.56
C ASP A 101 23.10 4.14 5.83
N LYS A 102 23.83 4.49 4.78
CA LYS A 102 23.53 5.67 3.94
C LYS A 102 22.21 5.49 3.19
N ALA A 103 22.04 4.35 2.54
CA ALA A 103 20.82 4.05 1.80
C ALA A 103 19.59 3.95 2.71
N LEU A 104 19.74 3.39 3.91
CA LEU A 104 18.68 3.33 4.91
C LEU A 104 18.25 4.72 5.38
N LYS A 105 19.20 5.64 5.64
CA LYS A 105 18.88 7.03 5.99
C LYS A 105 18.08 7.71 4.90
N GLU A 106 18.48 7.52 3.65
CA GLU A 106 17.76 8.06 2.50
C GLU A 106 16.35 7.46 2.37
N ALA A 107 16.20 6.15 2.58
CA ALA A 107 14.90 5.49 2.56
C ALA A 107 13.94 6.06 3.63
N LEU A 108 14.45 6.21 4.85
CA LEU A 108 13.69 6.80 5.96
C LEU A 108 13.33 8.27 5.69
N HIS A 109 14.21 9.03 5.03
CA HIS A 109 13.91 10.41 4.65
C HIS A 109 12.79 10.50 3.61
N ARG A 110 12.74 9.56 2.65
CA ARG A 110 11.69 9.55 1.61
C ARG A 110 10.33 9.11 2.14
N ASP A 111 10.26 8.04 2.93
CA ASP A 111 9.03 7.55 3.56
C ASP A 111 9.38 6.69 4.77
N GLU A 112 9.33 7.29 5.94
CA GLU A 112 9.72 6.61 7.19
C GLU A 112 8.78 5.46 7.55
N LYS A 113 7.47 5.64 7.32
CA LYS A 113 6.45 4.66 7.66
C LYS A 113 6.57 3.40 6.81
N LYS A 114 6.60 3.53 5.48
CA LYS A 114 6.72 2.40 4.57
C LYS A 114 8.09 1.72 4.68
N THR A 115 9.16 2.49 4.89
CA THR A 115 10.50 1.95 5.14
C THR A 115 10.53 1.11 6.40
N SER A 116 9.94 1.59 7.49
CA SER A 116 9.88 0.85 8.76
C SER A 116 9.10 -0.45 8.62
N LEU A 117 7.96 -0.42 7.94
CA LEU A 117 7.17 -1.61 7.64
C LEU A 117 7.96 -2.62 6.78
N PHE A 118 8.64 -2.13 5.73
CA PHE A 118 9.46 -2.98 4.86
C PHE A 118 10.53 -3.74 5.65
N PHE A 119 11.32 -3.04 6.46
CA PHE A 119 12.37 -3.68 7.24
C PHE A 119 11.85 -4.54 8.41
N LEU A 120 10.71 -4.20 8.98
CA LEU A 120 10.00 -5.06 9.93
C LEU A 120 9.73 -6.44 9.31
N LEU A 121 9.13 -6.47 8.12
CA LEU A 121 8.78 -7.71 7.43
C LEU A 121 10.01 -8.49 6.96
N ILE A 122 11.03 -7.81 6.45
CA ILE A 122 12.31 -8.42 6.03
C ILE A 122 13.03 -9.05 7.23
N CYS A 123 13.18 -8.32 8.32
CA CYS A 123 13.82 -8.83 9.53
C CYS A 123 13.06 -10.02 10.12
N ARG A 124 11.72 -9.98 10.12
CA ARG A 124 10.89 -11.09 10.57
C ARG A 124 11.09 -12.33 9.70
N ARG A 125 11.09 -12.18 8.38
CA ARG A 125 11.36 -13.28 7.43
C ARG A 125 12.75 -13.87 7.60
N ALA A 126 13.74 -13.04 7.88
CA ALA A 126 15.12 -13.46 8.14
C ALA A 126 15.34 -13.98 9.56
N ASN A 127 14.30 -14.16 10.38
CA ASN A 127 14.34 -14.60 11.78
C ASN A 127 15.26 -13.73 12.67
N ARG A 128 15.42 -12.45 12.35
CA ARG A 128 16.21 -11.50 13.14
C ARG A 128 15.34 -10.81 14.20
N ASN A 129 14.99 -11.55 15.24
CA ASN A 129 13.99 -11.13 16.24
C ASN A 129 14.28 -9.75 16.87
N ILE A 130 15.52 -9.48 17.30
CA ILE A 130 15.89 -8.19 17.93
C ILE A 130 15.67 -7.02 16.97
N ALA A 131 16.06 -7.17 15.69
CA ALA A 131 15.85 -6.14 14.68
C ALA A 131 14.36 -5.99 14.35
N THR A 132 13.62 -7.09 14.30
CA THR A 132 12.17 -7.09 14.09
C THR A 132 11.46 -6.25 15.16
N LEU A 133 11.80 -6.43 16.44
CA LEU A 133 11.20 -5.66 17.53
C LEU A 133 11.49 -4.17 17.45
N LYS A 134 12.73 -3.80 17.11
CA LYS A 134 13.09 -2.39 16.91
C LYS A 134 12.29 -1.74 15.77
N TRP A 135 12.11 -2.45 14.66
CA TRP A 135 11.32 -1.95 13.54
C TRP A 135 9.83 -1.94 13.84
N LEU A 136 9.33 -2.91 14.61
CA LEU A 136 7.94 -2.95 15.07
C LEU A 136 7.62 -1.74 15.94
N ASP A 137 8.44 -1.48 16.96
CA ASP A 137 8.29 -0.32 17.84
C ASP A 137 8.31 0.99 17.01
N LYS A 138 9.30 1.14 16.15
CA LYS A 138 9.40 2.31 15.27
C LYS A 138 8.16 2.46 14.38
N TYR A 139 7.69 1.39 13.77
CA TYR A 139 6.51 1.42 12.89
C TYR A 139 5.24 1.81 13.65
N LEU A 140 5.01 1.22 14.83
CA LEU A 140 3.84 1.52 15.65
C LEU A 140 3.86 2.96 16.19
N ASN A 141 5.04 3.51 16.47
CA ASN A 141 5.19 4.90 16.91
C ASN A 141 4.85 5.93 15.81
N LEU A 142 4.90 5.53 14.54
CA LEU A 142 4.54 6.37 13.40
C LEU A 142 3.05 6.32 13.04
N GLN A 143 2.24 5.54 13.78
CA GLN A 143 0.82 5.42 13.50
C GLN A 143 -0.01 6.46 14.23
N ASP A 144 -1.08 6.90 13.57
CA ASP A 144 -2.10 7.76 14.18
C ASP A 144 -3.21 6.88 14.79
N ALA A 145 -3.46 7.06 16.09
CA ALA A 145 -4.51 6.31 16.79
C ALA A 145 -5.92 6.60 16.25
N THR A 146 -6.14 7.77 15.63
CA THR A 146 -7.45 8.18 15.09
C THR A 146 -7.70 7.66 13.68
N ALA A 147 -6.63 7.34 12.95
CA ALA A 147 -6.68 6.92 11.54
C ALA A 147 -5.73 5.75 11.29
N VAL A 148 -6.04 4.60 11.87
CA VAL A 148 -5.23 3.38 11.72
C VAL A 148 -5.36 2.83 10.31
N ASP A 149 -4.23 2.66 9.61
CA ASP A 149 -4.18 2.12 8.25
C ASP A 149 -4.45 0.62 8.22
N LYS A 150 -4.86 0.13 7.05
CA LYS A 150 -5.10 -1.31 6.80
C LYS A 150 -3.87 -2.16 7.08
N GLU A 151 -2.69 -1.68 6.72
CA GLU A 151 -1.42 -2.34 6.98
C GLU A 151 -1.16 -2.54 8.47
N THR A 152 -1.50 -1.54 9.28
CA THR A 152 -1.36 -1.64 10.75
C THR A 152 -2.33 -2.66 11.33
N ILE A 153 -3.56 -2.74 10.82
CA ILE A 153 -4.52 -3.76 11.23
C ILE A 153 -3.97 -5.17 10.94
N ILE A 154 -3.37 -5.37 9.77
CA ILE A 154 -2.74 -6.65 9.40
C ILE A 154 -1.57 -6.98 10.35
N ILE A 155 -0.76 -6.00 10.74
CA ILE A 155 0.33 -6.20 11.69
C ILE A 155 -0.20 -6.58 13.09
N LEU A 156 -1.29 -5.94 13.54
CA LEU A 156 -1.93 -6.28 14.81
C LEU A 156 -2.57 -7.68 14.78
N ASP A 157 -3.18 -8.05 13.66
CA ASP A 157 -3.71 -9.39 13.46
C ASP A 157 -2.58 -10.44 13.42
N ALA A 158 -1.49 -10.18 12.72
CA ALA A 158 -0.31 -11.03 12.72
C ALA A 158 0.30 -11.18 14.13
N TYR A 159 0.28 -10.12 14.94
CA TYR A 159 0.66 -10.19 16.34
C TYR A 159 -0.28 -11.10 17.14
N ALA A 160 -1.60 -10.93 17.00
CA ALA A 160 -2.59 -11.75 17.69
C ALA A 160 -2.49 -13.24 17.32
N ASN A 161 -2.07 -13.55 16.10
CA ASN A 161 -1.81 -14.90 15.61
C ASN A 161 -0.39 -15.45 15.97
N GLY A 162 0.37 -14.76 16.82
CA GLY A 162 1.66 -15.22 17.29
C GLY A 162 2.79 -15.21 16.24
N VAL A 163 2.64 -14.44 15.15
CA VAL A 163 3.67 -14.34 14.10
C VAL A 163 4.95 -13.71 14.63
N PHE A 164 4.86 -12.77 15.57
CA PHE A 164 6.01 -12.13 16.22
C PHE A 164 6.48 -12.93 17.45
N SER A 165 7.73 -12.67 17.88
CA SER A 165 8.27 -13.30 19.09
C SER A 165 7.55 -12.83 20.35
N SER A 166 7.64 -13.60 21.44
CA SER A 166 7.03 -13.27 22.74
C SER A 166 7.45 -11.89 23.29
N ASP A 167 8.67 -11.43 22.97
CA ASP A 167 9.14 -10.10 23.38
C ASP A 167 8.36 -8.94 22.72
N SER A 168 7.59 -9.21 21.66
CA SER A 168 6.72 -8.21 21.02
C SER A 168 5.52 -7.85 21.88
N GLU A 169 5.15 -8.68 22.85
CA GLU A 169 3.93 -8.52 23.66
C GLU A 169 3.88 -7.17 24.37
N ASN A 170 4.96 -6.78 25.04
CA ASN A 170 5.00 -5.51 25.75
C ASN A 170 4.92 -4.31 24.80
N ILE A 171 5.65 -4.34 23.67
CA ILE A 171 5.67 -3.26 22.69
C ILE A 171 4.26 -3.00 22.14
N VAL A 172 3.59 -4.05 21.68
CA VAL A 172 2.25 -3.92 21.06
C VAL A 172 1.21 -3.57 22.11
N LYS A 173 1.24 -4.22 23.28
CA LYS A 173 0.32 -3.97 24.38
C LYS A 173 0.42 -2.53 24.88
N ASP A 174 1.62 -2.05 25.15
CA ASP A 174 1.83 -0.69 25.66
C ASP A 174 1.37 0.34 24.63
N LYS A 175 1.60 0.09 23.34
CA LYS A 175 1.14 0.97 22.28
C LYS A 175 -0.38 0.99 22.16
N ILE A 176 -1.05 -0.16 22.23
CA ILE A 176 -2.52 -0.24 22.23
C ILE A 176 -3.10 0.48 23.44
N LEU A 177 -2.54 0.29 24.64
CA LEU A 177 -2.99 0.99 25.83
C LEU A 177 -2.81 2.50 25.71
N GLN A 178 -1.70 2.96 25.15
CA GLN A 178 -1.45 4.37 24.86
C GLN A 178 -2.52 4.93 23.91
N TRP A 179 -2.83 4.22 22.80
CA TRP A 179 -3.86 4.62 21.85
C TRP A 179 -5.26 4.68 22.50
N ILE A 180 -5.62 3.66 23.27
CA ILE A 180 -6.90 3.63 23.99
C ILE A 180 -7.01 4.84 24.95
N SER A 181 -5.97 5.10 25.73
CA SER A 181 -5.92 6.23 26.67
C SER A 181 -6.06 7.57 25.93
N TYR A 182 -5.38 7.73 24.81
CA TYR A 182 -5.46 8.91 23.96
C TYR A 182 -6.87 9.12 23.41
N LEU A 183 -7.49 8.08 22.87
CA LEU A 183 -8.84 8.14 22.32
C LEU A 183 -9.91 8.39 23.39
N GLN A 184 -9.76 7.81 24.58
CA GLN A 184 -10.67 8.04 25.70
C GLN A 184 -10.63 9.47 26.24
N ALA A 185 -9.48 10.14 26.12
CA ALA A 185 -9.31 11.54 26.52
C ALA A 185 -10.02 12.54 25.58
N GLN A 186 -10.51 12.08 24.40
CA GLN A 186 -11.21 12.90 23.43
C GLN A 186 -12.73 12.61 23.43
N PRO A 187 -13.57 13.41 24.16
CA PRO A 187 -15.01 13.14 24.28
C PRO A 187 -15.74 13.14 22.93
N SER A 188 -15.37 14.05 22.01
CA SER A 188 -15.97 14.17 20.69
C SER A 188 -15.74 12.90 19.82
N TYR A 189 -14.58 12.26 19.93
CA TYR A 189 -14.24 11.07 19.18
C TYR A 189 -15.19 9.90 19.46
N ARG A 190 -15.58 9.72 20.73
CA ARG A 190 -16.51 8.65 21.11
C ARG A 190 -17.90 8.84 20.50
N GLU A 191 -18.40 10.08 20.49
CA GLU A 191 -19.71 10.40 19.90
C GLU A 191 -19.69 10.22 18.37
N GLU A 192 -18.61 10.66 17.70
CA GLU A 192 -18.43 10.47 16.28
C GLU A 192 -18.34 8.99 15.90
N GLN A 193 -17.59 8.19 16.66
CA GLN A 193 -17.51 6.75 16.46
C GLN A 193 -18.86 6.06 16.63
N LEU A 194 -19.62 6.39 17.66
CA LEU A 194 -20.97 5.84 17.86
C LEU A 194 -21.90 6.20 16.71
N LYS A 195 -21.82 7.43 16.19
CA LYS A 195 -22.58 7.86 15.03
C LYS A 195 -22.18 7.10 13.78
N TYR A 196 -20.87 6.94 13.53
CA TYR A 196 -20.35 6.18 12.41
C TYR A 196 -20.82 4.71 12.45
N TRP A 197 -20.69 4.04 13.59
CA TRP A 197 -21.14 2.66 13.75
C TRP A 197 -22.65 2.50 13.57
N ARG A 198 -23.46 3.45 14.06
CA ARG A 198 -24.91 3.42 13.84
C ARG A 198 -25.25 3.50 12.36
N VAL A 199 -24.62 4.40 11.61
CA VAL A 199 -24.83 4.52 10.15
C VAL A 199 -24.39 3.23 9.45
N ALA A 200 -23.20 2.73 9.73
CA ALA A 200 -22.68 1.51 9.11
C ALA A 200 -23.57 0.27 9.40
N LEU A 201 -24.11 0.15 10.61
CA LEU A 201 -25.01 -0.95 10.97
C LEU A 201 -26.37 -0.81 10.30
N ILE A 202 -26.89 0.42 10.16
CA ILE A 202 -28.15 0.67 9.44
C ILE A 202 -27.98 0.33 7.96
N ASP A 203 -26.89 0.78 7.34
CA ASP A 203 -26.56 0.46 5.94
C ASP A 203 -26.38 -1.05 5.72
N ALA A 204 -25.68 -1.72 6.60
CA ALA A 204 -25.52 -3.17 6.54
C ALA A 204 -26.85 -3.94 6.75
N GLY A 205 -27.75 -3.40 7.56
CA GLY A 205 -29.08 -3.98 7.77
C GLY A 205 -30.08 -3.68 6.64
N ASN A 206 -29.84 -2.63 5.85
CA ASN A 206 -30.68 -2.23 4.73
C ASN A 206 -30.31 -2.89 3.39
N HIS A 207 -29.29 -3.75 3.36
CA HIS A 207 -29.06 -4.62 2.22
C HIS A 207 -30.18 -5.68 2.15
N ASP A 208 -31.36 -5.27 1.68
CA ASP A 208 -32.28 -6.18 1.06
C ASP A 208 -31.54 -6.77 -0.15
N VAL A 209 -30.92 -7.93 0.05
CA VAL A 209 -30.43 -8.76 -1.04
C VAL A 209 -31.66 -9.07 -1.87
N LYS A 210 -31.82 -8.36 -3.00
CA LYS A 210 -32.92 -8.65 -3.93
C LYS A 210 -32.74 -10.09 -4.33
N ASP A 211 -33.69 -10.94 -3.96
CA ASP A 211 -33.73 -12.39 -4.26
C ASP A 211 -33.36 -12.69 -5.73
N SER A 212 -33.55 -11.71 -6.62
CA SER A 212 -33.25 -11.82 -8.04
C SER A 212 -31.76 -11.79 -8.41
N GLU A 213 -30.88 -11.30 -7.55
CA GLU A 213 -29.44 -11.19 -7.89
C GLU A 213 -28.68 -12.50 -7.66
N PHE A 214 -29.17 -13.36 -6.76
CA PHE A 214 -28.47 -14.60 -6.39
C PHE A 214 -29.42 -15.81 -6.30
N GLU A 215 -30.30 -15.98 -7.30
CA GLU A 215 -31.33 -17.03 -7.35
C GLU A 215 -30.78 -18.44 -7.06
N TYR A 216 -29.59 -18.77 -7.59
CA TYR A 216 -28.99 -20.08 -7.40
C TYR A 216 -28.43 -20.28 -5.98
N LEU A 217 -27.86 -19.22 -5.36
CA LEU A 217 -27.39 -19.25 -3.98
C LEU A 217 -28.57 -19.43 -3.02
N TRP A 218 -29.66 -18.71 -3.27
CA TRP A 218 -30.89 -18.81 -2.50
C TRP A 218 -31.48 -20.22 -2.54
N LYS A 219 -31.50 -20.82 -3.73
CA LYS A 219 -32.10 -22.13 -3.97
C LYS A 219 -31.27 -23.28 -3.42
N TYR A 220 -29.95 -23.19 -3.45
CA TYR A 220 -29.05 -24.32 -3.16
C TYR A 220 -28.17 -24.16 -1.92
N CYS A 221 -28.13 -23.00 -1.31
CA CYS A 221 -27.32 -22.75 -0.11
C CYS A 221 -28.24 -22.53 1.12
N PRO A 222 -28.43 -23.53 2.00
CA PRO A 222 -29.33 -23.42 3.15
C PRO A 222 -28.91 -22.35 4.17
N THR A 223 -27.64 -21.97 4.17
CA THR A 223 -27.03 -21.00 5.10
C THR A 223 -27.04 -19.58 4.57
N TRP A 224 -27.58 -19.36 3.39
CA TRP A 224 -27.65 -18.03 2.76
C TRP A 224 -28.78 -17.14 3.32
N LYS A 225 -29.68 -17.67 4.12
CA LYS A 225 -30.82 -16.93 4.69
C LYS A 225 -30.43 -15.99 5.79
#